data_34eb1b02215e87492d75f82ce76b7323
#
_entry.id   34eb1b02215e87492d75f82ce76b7323
#
_cell.length_a   1.000
_cell.length_b   1.000
_cell.length_c   1.000
_cell.angle_alpha   90.00
_cell.angle_beta   90.00
_cell.angle_gamma   90.00
#
_symmetry.space_group_name_H-M   'P 1'
#
loop_
_entity.id
_entity.type
_entity.pdbx_description
1 polymer ?
#
loop_
_entity_poly.entity_id
_entity_poly.type
_entity_poly.pdbx_seq_one_letter_code
_entity_poly.pdbx_strand_id
1 'polypeptide(L)'
;MGVAISIENAVKRFGKDTIINGLSLDIKPGEFFTLLGPSGCGKTTLLRMIIGFNSIEGGEIKVDQKVINNIPTNKRNMGMVFQNYAIFPHMTVKDNVAFGLKNRKISTSQIEAQVDEILKIVKIDHLKNRMPSKLSGGQQQRVALARAIVIHPEVLLMDEPLSNLDAKLRVEMRNAIKRIQQQIDITTIYVTHDQEEALAVSDRIAVMNGGVIQQIDTPKNVYQRPANLFVSTFIGLSNILPGMVLVKNGKISIRIQDDIIPMDRLSQEVKDGQNIKVSVRPEEFIINQADGAGIPATVKSSVFLGITTHYFVTLADGQEIEVIQNSDIWDIIPDGAKIRLSVQPQKINIYTEDGNKNLVVRRDQV
;
A
#
# COMPACT_ATOMS: atom_id res chain seq x y z
N MET A 1 -1.67 23.78 7.48
CA MET A 1 -1.16 22.82 8.47
C MET A 1 -2.07 21.62 8.48
N GLY A 2 -1.49 20.44 8.38
CA GLY A 2 -2.24 19.18 8.46
C GLY A 2 -2.91 19.01 9.81
N VAL A 3 -3.99 18.23 9.86
CA VAL A 3 -4.76 17.89 11.07
C VAL A 3 -4.61 16.40 11.39
N ALA A 4 -4.76 16.02 12.67
CA ALA A 4 -4.79 14.61 13.06
C ALA A 4 -6.18 14.00 12.79
N ILE A 5 -6.22 12.71 12.46
CA ILE A 5 -7.46 11.95 12.35
C ILE A 5 -7.35 10.73 13.24
N SER A 6 -8.31 10.54 14.14
CA SER A 6 -8.43 9.34 14.95
C SER A 6 -9.76 8.65 14.67
N ILE A 7 -9.71 7.34 14.51
CA ILE A 7 -10.86 6.47 14.36
C ILE A 7 -10.81 5.44 15.48
N GLU A 8 -11.86 5.37 16.28
CA GLU A 8 -11.94 4.52 17.46
C GLU A 8 -13.13 3.56 17.35
N ASN A 9 -12.86 2.25 17.29
CA ASN A 9 -13.85 1.18 17.26
C ASN A 9 -14.96 1.37 16.22
N ALA A 10 -14.61 1.89 15.03
CA ALA A 10 -15.56 2.19 13.98
C ALA A 10 -16.28 0.92 13.50
N VAL A 11 -17.61 0.99 13.40
CA VAL A 11 -18.46 -0.11 12.90
C VAL A 11 -19.32 0.40 11.77
N LYS A 12 -19.37 -0.36 10.65
CA LYS A 12 -20.25 -0.11 9.51
C LYS A 12 -20.96 -1.38 9.09
N ARG A 13 -22.29 -1.26 8.96
CA ARG A 13 -23.15 -2.36 8.50
C ARG A 13 -23.98 -1.92 7.30
N PHE A 14 -24.23 -2.84 6.39
CA PHE A 14 -25.22 -2.72 5.33
C PHE A 14 -26.19 -3.90 5.44
N GLY A 15 -27.40 -3.63 5.90
CA GLY A 15 -28.34 -4.68 6.23
C GLY A 15 -27.78 -5.60 7.33
N LYS A 16 -27.60 -6.88 7.01
CA LYS A 16 -27.03 -7.88 7.94
C LYS A 16 -25.51 -7.98 7.89
N ASP A 17 -24.86 -7.42 6.86
CA ASP A 17 -23.44 -7.56 6.62
C ASP A 17 -22.64 -6.48 7.34
N THR A 18 -21.70 -6.90 8.18
CA THR A 18 -20.73 -5.99 8.82
C THR A 18 -19.51 -5.85 7.94
N ILE A 19 -19.32 -4.65 7.36
CA ILE A 19 -18.20 -4.35 6.44
C ILE A 19 -16.98 -3.82 7.19
N ILE A 20 -17.20 -3.03 8.24
CA ILE A 20 -16.13 -2.55 9.15
C ILE A 20 -16.53 -3.00 10.56
N ASN A 21 -15.60 -3.68 11.25
CA ASN A 21 -15.88 -4.32 12.52
C ASN A 21 -14.92 -3.89 13.62
N GLY A 22 -15.23 -2.78 14.31
CA GLY A 22 -14.44 -2.30 15.43
C GLY A 22 -13.04 -1.77 15.02
N LEU A 23 -12.94 -1.14 13.83
CA LEU A 23 -11.68 -0.67 13.30
C LEU A 23 -11.20 0.58 14.05
N SER A 24 -9.92 0.57 14.46
CA SER A 24 -9.24 1.72 15.07
C SER A 24 -7.95 2.04 14.35
N LEU A 25 -7.69 3.33 14.12
CA LEU A 25 -6.44 3.83 13.54
C LEU A 25 -6.25 5.33 13.84
N ASP A 26 -4.98 5.76 13.84
CA ASP A 26 -4.59 7.17 13.99
C ASP A 26 -3.73 7.60 12.81
N ILE A 27 -4.01 8.79 12.28
CA ILE A 27 -3.29 9.44 11.19
C ILE A 27 -2.72 10.75 11.73
N LYS A 28 -1.43 10.98 11.50
CA LYS A 28 -0.72 12.16 12.01
C LYS A 28 -1.00 13.38 11.11
N PRO A 29 -0.87 14.61 11.66
CA PRO A 29 -0.95 15.82 10.85
C PRO A 29 0.04 15.81 9.69
N GLY A 30 -0.43 16.19 8.49
CA GLY A 30 0.39 16.23 7.28
C GLY A 30 0.81 14.87 6.71
N GLU A 31 0.38 13.76 7.31
CA GLU A 31 0.72 12.41 6.87
C GLU A 31 0.06 12.05 5.54
N PHE A 32 0.80 11.37 4.67
CA PHE A 32 0.26 10.66 3.51
C PHE A 32 -0.02 9.21 3.92
N PHE A 33 -1.25 8.93 4.32
CA PHE A 33 -1.68 7.64 4.85
C PHE A 33 -2.44 6.84 3.80
N THR A 34 -2.05 5.60 3.55
CA THR A 34 -2.69 4.76 2.53
C THR A 34 -3.45 3.60 3.15
N LEU A 35 -4.70 3.42 2.71
CA LEU A 35 -5.50 2.22 2.92
C LEU A 35 -5.29 1.29 1.73
N LEU A 36 -4.65 0.15 1.96
CA LEU A 36 -4.30 -0.84 0.94
C LEU A 36 -4.97 -2.18 1.26
N GLY A 37 -5.44 -2.90 0.27
CA GLY A 37 -6.05 -4.22 0.47
C GLY A 37 -6.81 -4.72 -0.75
N PRO A 38 -7.27 -5.97 -0.77
CA PRO A 38 -8.03 -6.54 -1.88
C PRO A 38 -9.38 -5.82 -2.07
N SER A 39 -9.99 -6.02 -3.24
CA SER A 39 -11.32 -5.49 -3.53
C SER A 39 -12.34 -6.00 -2.51
N GLY A 40 -13.25 -5.12 -2.07
CA GLY A 40 -14.30 -5.48 -1.11
C GLY A 40 -13.87 -5.52 0.37
N CYS A 41 -12.60 -5.26 0.73
CA CYS A 41 -12.16 -5.31 2.14
C CYS A 41 -12.57 -4.09 2.99
N GLY A 42 -13.33 -3.12 2.46
CA GLY A 42 -13.89 -2.02 3.23
C GLY A 42 -13.18 -0.65 3.09
N LYS A 43 -12.10 -0.51 2.30
CA LYS A 43 -11.34 0.76 2.12
C LYS A 43 -12.20 1.96 1.72
N THR A 44 -12.91 1.85 0.61
CA THR A 44 -13.82 2.90 0.11
C THR A 44 -14.97 3.15 1.10
N THR A 45 -15.45 2.12 1.80
CA THR A 45 -16.46 2.27 2.84
C THR A 45 -15.94 3.13 3.98
N LEU A 46 -14.73 2.86 4.48
CA LEU A 46 -14.08 3.66 5.52
C LEU A 46 -13.86 5.11 5.06
N LEU A 47 -13.36 5.30 3.83
CA LEU A 47 -13.19 6.64 3.26
C LEU A 47 -14.52 7.40 3.21
N ARG A 48 -15.62 6.75 2.81
CA ARG A 48 -16.98 7.33 2.76
C ARG A 48 -17.57 7.62 4.13
N MET A 49 -17.16 6.89 5.17
CA MET A 49 -17.51 7.23 6.56
C MET A 49 -16.79 8.52 7.01
N ILE A 50 -15.51 8.65 6.68
CA ILE A 50 -14.70 9.83 7.02
C ILE A 50 -15.26 11.09 6.36
N ILE A 51 -15.58 11.07 5.06
CA ILE A 51 -16.18 12.22 4.36
C ILE A 51 -17.64 12.47 4.76
N GLY A 52 -18.33 11.46 5.33
CA GLY A 52 -19.73 11.58 5.76
C GLY A 52 -20.77 11.22 4.69
N PHE A 53 -20.41 10.42 3.69
CA PHE A 53 -21.35 9.83 2.74
C PHE A 53 -22.05 8.59 3.32
N ASN A 54 -21.38 7.91 4.25
CA ASN A 54 -21.92 6.79 5.01
C ASN A 54 -22.02 7.17 6.49
N SER A 55 -23.10 6.74 7.14
CA SER A 55 -23.21 6.75 8.59
C SER A 55 -22.23 5.79 9.24
N ILE A 56 -21.94 6.01 10.50
CA ILE A 56 -21.20 5.10 11.39
C ILE A 56 -22.21 4.53 12.37
N GLU A 57 -22.21 3.21 12.57
CA GLU A 57 -23.14 2.51 13.48
C GLU A 57 -22.54 2.29 14.88
N GLY A 58 -21.21 2.43 15.01
CA GLY A 58 -20.50 2.34 16.30
C GLY A 58 -19.14 2.99 16.22
N GLY A 59 -18.61 3.40 17.37
CA GLY A 59 -17.33 4.09 17.49
C GLY A 59 -17.37 5.56 17.12
N GLU A 60 -16.20 6.17 16.99
CA GLU A 60 -16.04 7.60 16.74
C GLU A 60 -14.98 7.88 15.66
N ILE A 61 -15.21 8.93 14.88
CA ILE A 61 -14.23 9.53 13.97
C ILE A 61 -13.99 10.96 14.45
N LYS A 62 -12.72 11.29 14.72
CA LYS A 62 -12.30 12.60 15.22
C LYS A 62 -11.33 13.26 14.23
N VAL A 63 -11.44 14.57 14.08
CA VAL A 63 -10.47 15.44 13.41
C VAL A 63 -10.03 16.48 14.44
N ASP A 64 -8.74 16.51 14.79
CA ASP A 64 -8.18 17.35 15.87
C ASP A 64 -9.05 17.34 17.14
N GLN A 65 -9.29 16.17 17.72
CA GLN A 65 -10.14 15.95 18.91
C GLN A 65 -11.65 16.18 18.71
N LYS A 66 -12.09 16.73 17.60
CA LYS A 66 -13.51 16.99 17.34
C LYS A 66 -14.16 15.77 16.71
N VAL A 67 -15.19 15.21 17.35
CA VAL A 67 -16.02 14.14 16.78
C VAL A 67 -16.81 14.66 15.58
N ILE A 68 -16.71 13.96 14.45
CA ILE A 68 -17.34 14.38 13.18
C ILE A 68 -18.48 13.46 12.72
N ASN A 69 -18.85 12.44 13.49
CA ASN A 69 -19.85 11.44 13.12
C ASN A 69 -21.14 12.06 12.54
N ASN A 70 -21.67 13.06 13.23
CA ASN A 70 -22.94 13.71 12.90
C ASN A 70 -22.77 15.03 12.14
N ILE A 71 -21.53 15.38 11.73
CA ILE A 71 -21.29 16.59 10.94
C ILE A 71 -21.60 16.26 9.47
N PRO A 72 -22.49 17.02 8.80
CA PRO A 72 -22.80 16.80 7.40
C PRO A 72 -21.57 17.07 6.52
N THR A 73 -21.44 16.36 5.40
CA THR A 73 -20.27 16.35 4.50
C THR A 73 -19.78 17.76 4.13
N ASN A 74 -20.69 18.68 3.79
CA ASN A 74 -20.34 20.06 3.39
C ASN A 74 -19.75 20.91 4.52
N LYS A 75 -19.82 20.46 5.76
CA LYS A 75 -19.27 21.13 6.95
C LYS A 75 -18.01 20.44 7.51
N ARG A 76 -17.56 19.32 6.93
CA ARG A 76 -16.34 18.60 7.38
C ARG A 76 -15.04 19.21 6.86
N ASN A 77 -15.11 20.19 5.98
CA ASN A 77 -13.95 20.88 5.37
C ASN A 77 -12.91 19.91 4.76
N MET A 78 -13.38 18.91 4.04
CA MET A 78 -12.55 17.88 3.38
C MET A 78 -12.63 18.00 1.87
N GLY A 79 -11.51 17.78 1.17
CA GLY A 79 -11.45 17.63 -0.28
C GLY A 79 -11.52 16.17 -0.67
N MET A 80 -12.18 15.84 -1.78
CA MET A 80 -12.22 14.45 -2.27
C MET A 80 -11.94 14.37 -3.77
N VAL A 81 -11.08 13.42 -4.13
CA VAL A 81 -10.83 12.99 -5.51
C VAL A 81 -11.43 11.61 -5.69
N PHE A 82 -12.35 11.46 -6.62
CA PHE A 82 -13.03 10.20 -6.93
C PHE A 82 -12.28 9.41 -8.01
N GLN A 83 -12.50 8.12 -8.06
CA GLN A 83 -11.92 7.20 -9.05
C GLN A 83 -12.18 7.62 -10.49
N ASN A 84 -13.38 8.15 -10.79
CA ASN A 84 -13.78 8.66 -12.12
C ASN A 84 -13.56 10.18 -12.28
N TYR A 85 -12.74 10.79 -11.37
CA TYR A 85 -12.45 12.22 -11.29
C TYR A 85 -13.67 13.11 -11.02
N ALA A 86 -14.87 12.72 -11.41
CA ALA A 86 -16.16 13.40 -11.24
C ALA A 86 -16.12 14.90 -11.65
N ILE A 87 -15.34 15.23 -12.69
CA ILE A 87 -15.26 16.62 -13.20
C ILE A 87 -16.55 16.97 -13.98
N PHE A 88 -16.93 18.24 -13.96
CA PHE A 88 -18.12 18.73 -14.64
C PHE A 88 -17.83 18.89 -16.14
N PRO A 89 -18.42 18.07 -17.05
CA PRO A 89 -18.05 18.05 -18.46
C PRO A 89 -18.46 19.31 -19.23
N HIS A 90 -19.43 20.06 -18.72
CA HIS A 90 -19.98 21.28 -19.30
C HIS A 90 -19.33 22.58 -18.78
N MET A 91 -18.30 22.47 -17.95
CA MET A 91 -17.54 23.58 -17.39
C MET A 91 -16.09 23.54 -17.87
N THR A 92 -15.48 24.72 -18.07
CA THR A 92 -14.04 24.83 -18.32
C THR A 92 -13.23 24.33 -17.13
N VAL A 93 -11.90 24.15 -17.31
CA VAL A 93 -10.97 23.84 -16.20
C VAL A 93 -11.08 24.90 -15.09
N LYS A 94 -11.05 26.19 -15.45
CA LYS A 94 -11.21 27.32 -14.51
C LYS A 94 -12.51 27.20 -13.72
N ASP A 95 -13.64 26.94 -14.39
CA ASP A 95 -14.96 26.88 -13.74
C ASP A 95 -15.11 25.63 -12.87
N ASN A 96 -14.55 24.49 -13.28
CA ASN A 96 -14.49 23.30 -12.45
C ASN A 96 -13.78 23.58 -11.12
N VAL A 97 -12.61 24.21 -11.16
CA VAL A 97 -11.82 24.52 -9.97
C VAL A 97 -12.52 25.61 -9.13
N ALA A 98 -13.07 26.63 -9.76
CA ALA A 98 -13.77 27.72 -9.08
C ALA A 98 -15.07 27.29 -8.37
N PHE A 99 -15.65 26.15 -8.74
CA PHE A 99 -16.99 25.73 -8.30
C PHE A 99 -17.14 25.70 -6.77
N GLY A 100 -16.19 25.12 -6.07
CA GLY A 100 -16.21 25.05 -4.60
C GLY A 100 -16.11 26.42 -3.92
N LEU A 101 -15.33 27.34 -4.50
CA LEU A 101 -15.15 28.70 -3.99
C LEU A 101 -16.42 29.56 -4.23
N LYS A 102 -17.07 29.43 -5.40
CA LYS A 102 -18.34 30.07 -5.70
C LYS A 102 -19.42 29.72 -4.67
N ASN A 103 -19.49 28.45 -4.26
CA ASN A 103 -20.44 27.98 -3.24
C ASN A 103 -20.14 28.54 -1.82
N ARG A 104 -18.89 28.93 -1.55
CA ARG A 104 -18.48 29.57 -0.27
C ARG A 104 -18.70 31.10 -0.26
N LYS A 105 -19.29 31.67 -1.30
CA LYS A 105 -19.58 33.14 -1.43
C LYS A 105 -18.31 34.00 -1.34
N ILE A 106 -17.19 33.51 -1.84
CA ILE A 106 -15.93 34.26 -1.95
C ILE A 106 -16.04 35.29 -3.10
N SER A 107 -15.37 36.42 -3.00
CA SER A 107 -15.39 37.47 -4.05
C SER A 107 -14.75 36.96 -5.35
N THR A 108 -15.23 37.47 -6.50
CA THR A 108 -14.74 37.04 -7.82
C THR A 108 -13.23 37.23 -7.98
N SER A 109 -12.69 38.35 -7.49
CA SER A 109 -11.24 38.63 -7.56
C SER A 109 -10.41 37.65 -6.75
N GLN A 110 -10.87 37.25 -5.56
CA GLN A 110 -10.23 36.24 -4.74
C GLN A 110 -10.32 34.85 -5.37
N ILE A 111 -11.49 34.51 -5.99
CA ILE A 111 -11.64 33.24 -6.72
C ILE A 111 -10.61 33.14 -7.87
N GLU A 112 -10.47 34.20 -8.67
CA GLU A 112 -9.52 34.21 -9.79
C GLU A 112 -8.09 34.01 -9.32
N ALA A 113 -7.66 34.72 -8.28
CA ALA A 113 -6.32 34.57 -7.72
C ALA A 113 -6.04 33.14 -7.20
N GLN A 114 -6.96 32.57 -6.41
CA GLN A 114 -6.82 31.23 -5.86
C GLN A 114 -6.84 30.14 -6.94
N VAL A 115 -7.70 30.28 -7.95
CA VAL A 115 -7.75 29.33 -9.08
C VAL A 115 -6.46 29.38 -9.89
N ASP A 116 -5.94 30.56 -10.22
CA ASP A 116 -4.70 30.71 -10.97
C ASP A 116 -3.50 30.15 -10.17
N GLU A 117 -3.46 30.34 -8.86
CA GLU A 117 -2.45 29.77 -7.98
C GLU A 117 -2.48 28.23 -7.99
N ILE A 118 -3.64 27.64 -7.74
CA ILE A 118 -3.79 26.19 -7.69
C ILE A 118 -3.50 25.53 -9.04
N LEU A 119 -3.94 26.13 -10.15
CA LEU A 119 -3.66 25.63 -11.49
C LEU A 119 -2.14 25.61 -11.79
N LYS A 120 -1.38 26.58 -11.29
CA LYS A 120 0.09 26.58 -11.36
C LYS A 120 0.69 25.45 -10.52
N ILE A 121 0.22 25.23 -9.28
CA ILE A 121 0.67 24.15 -8.40
C ILE A 121 0.50 22.79 -9.09
N VAL A 122 -0.67 22.53 -9.69
CA VAL A 122 -0.95 21.28 -10.41
C VAL A 122 -0.42 21.27 -11.86
N LYS A 123 0.24 22.36 -12.33
CA LYS A 123 0.87 22.50 -13.65
C LYS A 123 -0.07 22.34 -14.86
N ILE A 124 -1.27 22.93 -14.78
CA ILE A 124 -2.26 22.98 -15.88
C ILE A 124 -2.84 24.37 -16.09
N ASP A 125 -2.18 25.44 -15.65
CA ASP A 125 -2.57 26.83 -15.83
C ASP A 125 -2.79 27.22 -17.29
N HIS A 126 -2.01 26.69 -18.21
CA HIS A 126 -2.11 26.87 -19.65
C HIS A 126 -3.38 26.22 -20.26
N LEU A 127 -4.09 25.39 -19.51
CA LEU A 127 -5.32 24.69 -19.93
C LEU A 127 -6.59 25.29 -19.34
N LYS A 128 -6.49 26.42 -18.59
CA LYS A 128 -7.59 26.97 -17.77
C LYS A 128 -8.91 27.20 -18.52
N ASN A 129 -8.85 27.51 -19.81
CA ASN A 129 -10.02 27.79 -20.63
C ASN A 129 -10.50 26.57 -21.44
N ARG A 130 -9.85 25.40 -21.32
CA ARG A 130 -10.24 24.19 -22.03
C ARG A 130 -11.41 23.48 -21.36
N MET A 131 -12.18 22.77 -22.18
CA MET A 131 -13.23 21.85 -21.72
C MET A 131 -12.62 20.49 -21.36
N PRO A 132 -13.17 19.73 -20.41
CA PRO A 132 -12.70 18.41 -20.01
C PRO A 132 -12.56 17.42 -21.17
N SER A 133 -13.45 17.46 -22.15
CA SER A 133 -13.40 16.58 -23.34
C SER A 133 -12.15 16.75 -24.22
N LYS A 134 -11.41 17.86 -24.03
CA LYS A 134 -10.17 18.16 -24.75
C LYS A 134 -8.91 17.90 -23.90
N LEU A 135 -9.05 17.17 -22.78
CA LEU A 135 -7.97 16.88 -21.83
C LEU A 135 -7.63 15.38 -21.83
N SER A 136 -6.35 15.06 -21.67
CA SER A 136 -5.93 13.69 -21.37
C SER A 136 -6.38 13.24 -19.96
N GLY A 137 -6.39 11.93 -19.69
CA GLY A 137 -6.77 11.39 -18.38
C GLY A 137 -5.97 12.01 -17.23
N GLY A 138 -4.65 12.14 -17.35
CA GLY A 138 -3.80 12.78 -16.35
C GLY A 138 -4.08 14.29 -16.19
N GLN A 139 -4.48 14.99 -17.26
CA GLN A 139 -4.91 16.39 -17.15
C GLN A 139 -6.25 16.49 -16.44
N GLN A 140 -7.20 15.60 -16.72
CA GLN A 140 -8.48 15.52 -16.01
C GLN A 140 -8.29 15.24 -14.52
N GLN A 141 -7.39 14.34 -14.18
CA GLN A 141 -7.03 14.07 -12.79
C GLN A 141 -6.45 15.29 -12.07
N ARG A 142 -5.55 16.04 -12.73
CA ARG A 142 -5.02 17.30 -12.18
C ARG A 142 -6.13 18.34 -11.96
N VAL A 143 -7.15 18.39 -12.82
CA VAL A 143 -8.35 19.24 -12.60
C VAL A 143 -9.11 18.77 -11.37
N ALA A 144 -9.34 17.47 -11.20
CA ALA A 144 -10.03 16.92 -10.03
C ALA A 144 -9.25 17.22 -8.72
N LEU A 145 -7.93 17.06 -8.75
CA LEU A 145 -7.05 17.39 -7.63
C LEU A 145 -7.11 18.90 -7.33
N ALA A 146 -6.96 19.77 -8.33
CA ALA A 146 -7.07 21.22 -8.18
C ALA A 146 -8.41 21.63 -7.54
N ARG A 147 -9.52 21.04 -8.00
CA ARG A 147 -10.86 21.27 -7.45
C ARG A 147 -10.97 20.84 -5.98
N ALA A 148 -10.33 19.75 -5.61
CA ALA A 148 -10.35 19.24 -4.23
C ALA A 148 -9.54 20.13 -3.27
N ILE A 149 -8.41 20.70 -3.72
CA ILE A 149 -7.48 21.46 -2.85
C ILE A 149 -7.71 22.98 -2.86
N VAL A 150 -8.35 23.55 -3.89
CA VAL A 150 -8.56 25.02 -4.01
C VAL A 150 -9.36 25.61 -2.85
N ILE A 151 -10.20 24.80 -2.22
CA ILE A 151 -11.01 25.20 -1.07
C ILE A 151 -10.21 25.19 0.25
N HIS A 152 -8.89 24.95 0.20
CA HIS A 152 -8.01 24.80 1.37
C HIS A 152 -8.60 23.85 2.42
N PRO A 153 -8.84 22.58 2.06
CA PRO A 153 -9.40 21.60 2.99
C PRO A 153 -8.39 21.21 4.07
N GLU A 154 -8.87 20.76 5.21
CA GLU A 154 -8.04 20.21 6.30
C GLU A 154 -7.52 18.81 5.97
N VAL A 155 -8.33 18.03 5.23
CA VAL A 155 -8.04 16.65 4.83
C VAL A 155 -8.30 16.46 3.35
N LEU A 156 -7.40 15.76 2.67
CA LEU A 156 -7.55 15.33 1.28
C LEU A 156 -7.80 13.83 1.23
N LEU A 157 -8.93 13.44 0.67
CA LEU A 157 -9.33 12.03 0.49
C LEU A 157 -9.22 11.67 -0.99
N MET A 158 -8.62 10.52 -1.30
CA MET A 158 -8.48 10.06 -2.68
C MET A 158 -8.93 8.59 -2.77
N ASP A 159 -9.94 8.31 -3.58
CA ASP A 159 -10.49 6.97 -3.80
C ASP A 159 -10.00 6.43 -5.16
N GLU A 160 -8.97 5.59 -5.16
CA GLU A 160 -8.33 4.98 -6.34
C GLU A 160 -8.06 5.97 -7.50
N PRO A 161 -7.41 7.12 -7.25
CA PRO A 161 -7.36 8.21 -8.22
C PRO A 161 -6.54 7.89 -9.48
N LEU A 162 -5.69 6.85 -9.48
CA LEU A 162 -4.80 6.50 -10.58
C LEU A 162 -5.28 5.30 -11.41
N SER A 163 -6.37 4.63 -11.02
CA SER A 163 -6.84 3.38 -11.62
C SER A 163 -7.15 3.47 -13.11
N ASN A 164 -7.55 4.64 -13.61
CA ASN A 164 -7.94 4.88 -15.00
C ASN A 164 -6.79 5.39 -15.91
N LEU A 165 -5.53 5.33 -15.43
CA LEU A 165 -4.36 5.80 -16.16
C LEU A 165 -3.51 4.63 -16.66
N ASP A 166 -2.86 4.82 -17.81
CA ASP A 166 -1.81 3.92 -18.28
C ASP A 166 -0.59 3.90 -17.34
N ALA A 167 0.25 2.87 -17.43
CA ALA A 167 1.36 2.63 -16.51
C ALA A 167 2.35 3.82 -16.43
N LYS A 168 2.70 4.42 -17.58
CA LYS A 168 3.65 5.55 -17.62
C LYS A 168 3.07 6.79 -16.95
N LEU A 169 1.84 7.13 -17.28
CA LEU A 169 1.14 8.28 -16.73
C LEU A 169 0.84 8.10 -15.24
N ARG A 170 0.57 6.86 -14.80
CA ARG A 170 0.38 6.50 -13.39
C ARG A 170 1.63 6.83 -12.55
N VAL A 171 2.83 6.44 -13.01
CA VAL A 171 4.10 6.75 -12.33
C VAL A 171 4.31 8.28 -12.24
N GLU A 172 4.05 9.01 -13.33
CA GLU A 172 4.18 10.47 -13.36
C GLU A 172 3.22 11.15 -12.37
N MET A 173 1.96 10.74 -12.39
CA MET A 173 0.92 11.31 -11.54
C MET A 173 1.10 10.96 -10.05
N ARG A 174 1.53 9.74 -9.74
CA ARG A 174 1.92 9.31 -8.40
C ARG A 174 2.93 10.27 -7.77
N ASN A 175 4.01 10.55 -8.50
CA ASN A 175 5.07 11.46 -8.05
C ASN A 175 4.57 12.92 -7.94
N ALA A 176 3.66 13.34 -8.83
CA ALA A 176 3.06 14.67 -8.79
C ALA A 176 2.17 14.86 -7.56
N ILE A 177 1.33 13.88 -7.24
CA ILE A 177 0.44 13.89 -6.07
C ILE A 177 1.24 14.00 -4.78
N LYS A 178 2.30 13.17 -4.60
CA LYS A 178 3.15 13.23 -3.40
C LYS A 178 3.81 14.61 -3.23
N ARG A 179 4.36 15.18 -4.31
CA ARG A 179 4.96 16.52 -4.28
C ARG A 179 3.95 17.62 -3.93
N ILE A 180 2.76 17.57 -4.51
CA ILE A 180 1.70 18.55 -4.22
C ILE A 180 1.28 18.45 -2.76
N GLN A 181 1.04 17.24 -2.26
CA GLN A 181 0.69 17.00 -0.86
C GLN A 181 1.74 17.57 0.10
N GLN A 182 3.03 17.32 -0.17
CA GLN A 182 4.12 17.87 0.63
C GLN A 182 4.20 19.41 0.56
N GLN A 183 3.96 19.99 -0.64
CA GLN A 183 4.02 21.44 -0.82
C GLN A 183 2.91 22.18 -0.05
N ILE A 184 1.71 21.59 0.05
CA ILE A 184 0.57 22.19 0.76
C ILE A 184 0.43 21.71 2.20
N ASP A 185 1.25 20.75 2.65
CA ASP A 185 1.26 20.18 4.01
C ASP A 185 -0.13 19.74 4.49
N ILE A 186 -0.84 18.96 3.66
CA ILE A 186 -2.21 18.49 3.97
C ILE A 186 -2.21 17.02 4.37
N THR A 187 -2.98 16.69 5.42
CA THR A 187 -3.23 15.29 5.79
C THR A 187 -4.02 14.61 4.68
N THR A 188 -3.48 13.50 4.17
CA THR A 188 -4.03 12.80 3.01
C THR A 188 -4.34 11.35 3.35
N ILE A 189 -5.57 10.91 3.02
CA ILE A 189 -5.96 9.50 3.03
C ILE A 189 -6.13 9.04 1.59
N TYR A 190 -5.32 8.07 1.22
CA TYR A 190 -5.25 7.52 -0.12
C TYR A 190 -5.74 6.08 -0.11
N VAL A 191 -6.71 5.75 -0.97
CA VAL A 191 -7.19 4.38 -1.16
C VAL A 191 -6.65 3.84 -2.47
N THR A 192 -6.06 2.67 -2.45
CA THR A 192 -5.64 1.95 -3.65
C THR A 192 -5.67 0.43 -3.41
N HIS A 193 -5.70 -0.34 -4.48
CA HIS A 193 -5.40 -1.76 -4.49
C HIS A 193 -4.03 -2.04 -5.12
N ASP A 194 -3.37 -1.03 -5.66
CA ASP A 194 -2.04 -1.11 -6.27
C ASP A 194 -0.95 -0.96 -5.20
N GLN A 195 -0.16 -2.03 -5.06
CA GLN A 195 0.91 -2.11 -4.04
C GLN A 195 2.05 -1.15 -4.34
N GLU A 196 2.42 -0.99 -5.62
CA GLU A 196 3.50 -0.08 -6.02
C GLU A 196 3.14 1.38 -5.73
N GLU A 197 1.87 1.76 -5.95
CA GLU A 197 1.38 3.08 -5.57
C GLU A 197 1.55 3.30 -4.07
N ALA A 198 1.01 2.37 -3.26
CA ALA A 198 1.07 2.46 -1.81
C ALA A 198 2.52 2.54 -1.29
N LEU A 199 3.40 1.65 -1.77
CA LEU A 199 4.81 1.61 -1.34
C LEU A 199 5.58 2.89 -1.71
N ALA A 200 5.21 3.55 -2.82
CA ALA A 200 5.97 4.69 -3.35
C ALA A 200 5.58 6.05 -2.74
N VAL A 201 4.32 6.26 -2.32
CA VAL A 201 3.86 7.58 -1.90
C VAL A 201 3.60 7.71 -0.41
N SER A 202 3.42 6.60 0.30
CA SER A 202 2.91 6.62 1.67
C SER A 202 4.00 6.90 2.69
N ASP A 203 3.65 7.60 3.75
CA ASP A 203 4.44 7.66 4.98
C ASP A 203 4.13 6.43 5.84
N ARG A 204 2.86 6.03 5.92
CA ARG A 204 2.40 4.75 6.50
C ARG A 204 1.30 4.13 5.65
N ILE A 205 1.23 2.80 5.69
CA ILE A 205 0.23 1.98 4.99
C ILE A 205 -0.54 1.16 6.02
N ALA A 206 -1.86 1.21 5.96
CA ALA A 206 -2.74 0.25 6.62
C ALA A 206 -3.15 -0.82 5.62
N VAL A 207 -2.70 -2.05 5.84
CA VAL A 207 -3.12 -3.22 5.06
C VAL A 207 -4.43 -3.75 5.64
N MET A 208 -5.48 -3.77 4.84
CA MET A 208 -6.83 -4.18 5.26
C MET A 208 -7.22 -5.51 4.61
N ASN A 209 -7.93 -6.34 5.37
CA ASN A 209 -8.59 -7.55 4.87
C ASN A 209 -9.86 -7.83 5.68
N GLY A 210 -10.98 -8.12 5.01
CA GLY A 210 -12.23 -8.49 5.68
C GLY A 210 -12.75 -7.46 6.70
N GLY A 211 -12.58 -6.16 6.42
CA GLY A 211 -13.07 -5.07 7.29
C GLY A 211 -12.20 -4.77 8.51
N VAL A 212 -11.04 -5.43 8.65
CA VAL A 212 -10.10 -5.23 9.74
C VAL A 212 -8.70 -4.86 9.22
N ILE A 213 -7.92 -4.18 10.04
CA ILE A 213 -6.54 -3.85 9.74
C ILE A 213 -5.64 -5.02 10.13
N GLN A 214 -4.81 -5.48 9.20
CA GLN A 214 -3.83 -6.54 9.41
C GLN A 214 -2.48 -6.00 9.90
N GLN A 215 -2.08 -4.83 9.40
CA GLN A 215 -0.83 -4.15 9.79
C GLN A 215 -0.92 -2.67 9.45
N ILE A 216 -0.37 -1.81 10.32
CA ILE A 216 -0.07 -0.40 10.00
C ILE A 216 1.41 -0.18 10.23
N ASP A 217 2.14 0.23 9.17
CA ASP A 217 3.58 0.49 9.30
C ASP A 217 4.08 1.34 8.12
N THR A 218 5.37 1.69 8.15
CA THR A 218 6.05 2.30 6.99
C THR A 218 6.07 1.35 5.80
N PRO A 219 6.14 1.84 4.55
CA PRO A 219 6.23 1.02 3.34
C PRO A 219 7.31 -0.06 3.44
N LYS A 220 8.50 0.31 3.92
CA LYS A 220 9.62 -0.59 4.11
C LYS A 220 9.28 -1.76 5.05
N ASN A 221 8.65 -1.47 6.20
CA ASN A 221 8.32 -2.50 7.18
C ASN A 221 7.18 -3.40 6.71
N VAL A 222 6.15 -2.85 6.05
CA VAL A 222 5.05 -3.64 5.46
C VAL A 222 5.60 -4.65 4.45
N TYR A 223 6.60 -4.28 3.65
CA TYR A 223 7.24 -5.15 2.67
C TYR A 223 8.22 -6.15 3.30
N GLN A 224 9.16 -5.66 4.13
CA GLN A 224 10.27 -6.47 4.65
C GLN A 224 9.92 -7.27 5.91
N ARG A 225 8.95 -6.80 6.72
CA ARG A 225 8.53 -7.41 7.99
C ARG A 225 7.01 -7.46 8.11
N PRO A 226 6.35 -8.19 7.19
CA PRO A 226 4.90 -8.37 7.23
C PRO A 226 4.50 -9.07 8.54
N ALA A 227 3.42 -8.55 9.17
CA ALA A 227 2.98 -8.99 10.50
C ALA A 227 2.45 -10.42 10.51
N ASN A 228 1.85 -10.84 9.41
CA ASN A 228 1.28 -12.18 9.23
C ASN A 228 1.44 -12.67 7.79
N LEU A 229 1.08 -13.91 7.55
CA LEU A 229 1.22 -14.55 6.24
C LEU A 229 0.37 -13.87 5.17
N PHE A 230 -0.84 -13.39 5.53
CA PHE A 230 -1.68 -12.65 4.60
C PHE A 230 -0.96 -11.40 4.06
N VAL A 231 -0.40 -10.57 4.94
CA VAL A 231 0.35 -9.38 4.51
C VAL A 231 1.55 -9.77 3.65
N SER A 232 2.27 -10.84 4.02
CA SER A 232 3.43 -11.35 3.28
C SER A 232 3.10 -11.73 1.84
N THR A 233 1.99 -12.43 1.64
CA THR A 233 1.57 -12.90 0.32
C THR A 233 0.77 -11.88 -0.47
N PHE A 234 0.15 -10.93 0.21
CA PHE A 234 -0.59 -9.83 -0.43
C PHE A 234 0.36 -8.73 -0.91
N ILE A 235 1.44 -8.42 -0.17
CA ILE A 235 2.40 -7.36 -0.54
C ILE A 235 3.61 -7.99 -1.24
N GLY A 236 3.64 -7.89 -2.57
CA GLY A 236 4.68 -8.53 -3.39
C GLY A 236 4.54 -10.06 -3.45
N LEU A 237 5.44 -10.69 -4.17
CA LEU A 237 5.51 -12.14 -4.27
C LEU A 237 6.23 -12.73 -3.03
N SER A 238 5.85 -13.92 -2.62
CA SER A 238 6.49 -14.65 -1.52
C SER A 238 6.41 -16.15 -1.73
N ASN A 239 7.53 -16.83 -1.63
CA ASN A 239 7.57 -18.28 -1.54
C ASN A 239 7.35 -18.70 -0.09
N ILE A 240 6.41 -19.60 0.15
CA ILE A 240 6.09 -20.11 1.48
C ILE A 240 6.57 -21.57 1.59
N LEU A 241 7.56 -21.78 2.43
CA LEU A 241 8.19 -23.09 2.63
C LEU A 241 7.80 -23.65 4.01
N PRO A 242 7.51 -24.93 4.12
CA PRO A 242 7.40 -25.58 5.42
C PRO A 242 8.78 -25.61 6.09
N GLY A 243 8.81 -25.41 7.40
CA GLY A 243 10.03 -25.45 8.18
C GLY A 243 9.79 -25.90 9.62
N MET A 244 10.88 -26.11 10.34
CA MET A 244 10.85 -26.52 11.74
C MET A 244 11.90 -25.72 12.53
N VAL A 245 11.54 -25.29 13.74
CA VAL A 245 12.48 -24.66 14.68
C VAL A 245 13.36 -25.73 15.31
N LEU A 246 14.66 -25.46 15.41
CA LEU A 246 15.64 -26.29 16.12
C LEU A 246 16.30 -25.43 17.21
N VAL A 247 16.22 -25.88 18.45
CA VAL A 247 16.88 -25.24 19.59
C VAL A 247 17.95 -26.19 20.15
N LYS A 248 19.23 -25.81 19.97
CA LYS A 248 20.36 -26.57 20.50
C LYS A 248 21.33 -25.70 21.28
N ASN A 249 21.58 -26.02 22.54
CA ASN A 249 22.50 -25.27 23.40
C ASN A 249 22.22 -23.75 23.47
N GLY A 250 20.94 -23.39 23.51
CA GLY A 250 20.49 -21.99 23.55
C GLY A 250 20.59 -21.25 22.19
N LYS A 251 21.06 -21.88 21.14
CA LYS A 251 21.07 -21.35 19.77
C LYS A 251 19.83 -21.80 19.00
N ILE A 252 19.20 -20.85 18.32
CA ILE A 252 18.00 -21.11 17.52
C ILE A 252 18.40 -21.17 16.04
N SER A 253 17.91 -22.18 15.36
CA SER A 253 18.04 -22.37 13.91
C SER A 253 16.69 -22.78 13.35
N ILE A 254 16.51 -22.66 12.06
CA ILE A 254 15.37 -23.26 11.36
C ILE A 254 15.86 -24.29 10.37
N ARG A 255 15.08 -25.34 10.17
CA ARG A 255 15.31 -26.34 9.15
C ARG A 255 14.28 -26.18 8.05
N ILE A 256 14.74 -26.06 6.80
CA ILE A 256 13.95 -26.08 5.57
C ILE A 256 14.46 -27.23 4.74
N GLN A 257 13.69 -28.31 4.55
CA GLN A 257 14.16 -29.57 4.00
C GLN A 257 15.40 -30.04 4.76
N ASP A 258 16.56 -30.21 4.08
CA ASP A 258 17.83 -30.65 4.67
C ASP A 258 18.74 -29.47 5.08
N ASP A 259 18.38 -28.23 4.73
CA ASP A 259 19.17 -27.03 5.04
C ASP A 259 18.85 -26.48 6.44
N ILE A 260 19.91 -26.15 7.21
CA ILE A 260 19.80 -25.60 8.57
C ILE A 260 20.35 -24.19 8.58
N ILE A 261 19.45 -23.21 8.81
CA ILE A 261 19.74 -21.78 8.79
C ILE A 261 19.77 -21.24 10.24
N PRO A 262 20.92 -20.75 10.73
CA PRO A 262 21.00 -20.11 12.04
C PRO A 262 20.18 -18.81 12.08
N MET A 263 19.46 -18.56 13.19
CA MET A 263 18.60 -17.39 13.35
C MET A 263 18.95 -16.61 14.62
N ASP A 264 19.44 -15.38 14.47
CA ASP A 264 19.82 -14.51 15.60
C ASP A 264 18.65 -13.73 16.21
N ARG A 265 17.51 -13.68 15.50
CA ARG A 265 16.37 -12.80 15.83
C ARG A 265 15.03 -13.50 15.74
N LEU A 266 14.92 -14.63 16.40
CA LEU A 266 13.64 -15.30 16.57
C LEU A 266 13.09 -15.03 17.97
N SER A 267 11.76 -14.93 18.10
CA SER A 267 11.08 -14.79 19.39
C SER A 267 11.54 -15.90 20.35
N GLN A 268 11.77 -15.57 21.61
CA GLN A 268 12.13 -16.55 22.64
C GLN A 268 10.97 -17.50 23.00
N GLU A 269 9.77 -17.23 22.51
CA GLU A 269 8.59 -18.08 22.73
C GLU A 269 8.60 -19.36 21.88
N VAL A 270 9.53 -19.47 20.89
CA VAL A 270 9.60 -20.65 20.02
C VAL A 270 10.12 -21.89 20.76
N LYS A 271 9.62 -23.06 20.37
CA LYS A 271 9.98 -24.35 20.96
C LYS A 271 10.74 -25.22 19.96
N ASP A 272 11.64 -26.07 20.48
CA ASP A 272 12.28 -27.10 19.66
C ASP A 272 11.25 -28.04 19.03
N GLY A 273 11.42 -28.34 17.76
CA GLY A 273 10.47 -29.13 16.97
C GLY A 273 9.20 -28.43 16.53
N GLN A 274 9.05 -27.13 16.80
CA GLN A 274 7.86 -26.37 16.38
C GLN A 274 7.79 -26.23 14.87
N ASN A 275 6.64 -26.61 14.26
CA ASN A 275 6.35 -26.34 12.86
C ASN A 275 6.15 -24.85 12.61
N ILE A 276 6.69 -24.38 11.50
CA ILE A 276 6.64 -22.98 11.08
C ILE A 276 6.40 -22.87 9.57
N LYS A 277 5.95 -21.71 9.12
CA LYS A 277 5.96 -21.31 7.71
C LYS A 277 7.06 -20.28 7.51
N VAL A 278 7.95 -20.58 6.57
CA VAL A 278 9.07 -19.71 6.20
C VAL A 278 8.71 -18.98 4.92
N SER A 279 8.71 -17.66 4.96
CA SER A 279 8.46 -16.80 3.80
C SER A 279 9.77 -16.19 3.31
N VAL A 280 10.05 -16.40 2.03
CA VAL A 280 11.20 -15.83 1.33
C VAL A 280 10.74 -15.15 0.07
N ARG A 281 11.17 -13.90 -0.14
CA ARG A 281 10.90 -13.19 -1.38
C ARG A 281 11.65 -13.83 -2.54
N PRO A 282 11.11 -13.91 -3.76
CA PRO A 282 11.80 -14.47 -4.92
C PRO A 282 13.18 -13.86 -5.18
N GLU A 283 13.33 -12.55 -4.98
CA GLU A 283 14.56 -11.80 -5.17
C GLU A 283 15.61 -11.98 -4.05
N GLU A 284 15.23 -12.61 -2.96
CA GLU A 284 16.13 -12.83 -1.82
C GLU A 284 16.82 -14.20 -1.86
N PHE A 285 16.48 -15.05 -2.81
CA PHE A 285 17.21 -16.28 -3.06
C PHE A 285 18.51 -16.01 -3.81
N ILE A 286 19.56 -16.73 -3.42
CA ILE A 286 20.85 -16.76 -4.09
C ILE A 286 20.97 -18.12 -4.76
N ILE A 287 21.18 -18.14 -6.08
CA ILE A 287 21.40 -19.39 -6.83
C ILE A 287 22.87 -19.77 -6.74
N ASN A 288 23.15 -20.95 -6.24
CA ASN A 288 24.48 -21.56 -6.13
C ASN A 288 24.60 -22.75 -7.10
N GLN A 289 25.85 -23.16 -7.36
CA GLN A 289 26.13 -24.35 -8.15
C GLN A 289 25.60 -25.62 -7.42
N ALA A 290 25.43 -26.71 -8.17
CA ALA A 290 24.82 -27.95 -7.67
C ALA A 290 25.54 -28.59 -6.48
N ASP A 291 26.86 -28.41 -6.37
CA ASP A 291 27.73 -28.90 -5.28
C ASP A 291 27.86 -27.90 -4.12
N GLY A 292 27.25 -26.70 -4.22
CA GLY A 292 27.26 -25.65 -3.19
C GLY A 292 26.39 -25.97 -1.98
N ALA A 293 26.32 -24.99 -1.04
CA ALA A 293 25.42 -25.06 0.11
C ALA A 293 24.02 -24.58 -0.23
N GLY A 294 23.00 -25.02 0.53
CA GLY A 294 21.63 -24.58 0.46
C GLY A 294 20.62 -25.64 0.04
N ILE A 295 19.39 -25.25 -0.20
CA ILE A 295 18.26 -26.11 -0.54
C ILE A 295 18.43 -26.64 -1.98
N PRO A 296 18.42 -27.95 -2.22
CA PRO A 296 18.54 -28.52 -3.57
C PRO A 296 17.28 -28.18 -4.40
N ALA A 297 17.48 -27.76 -5.66
CA ALA A 297 16.41 -27.44 -6.57
C ALA A 297 16.79 -27.79 -8.03
N THR A 298 15.80 -27.90 -8.87
CA THR A 298 15.97 -28.11 -10.32
C THR A 298 15.22 -27.00 -11.06
N VAL A 299 15.87 -26.34 -12.01
CA VAL A 299 15.24 -25.33 -12.87
C VAL A 299 14.22 -25.98 -13.76
N LYS A 300 12.95 -25.58 -13.68
CA LYS A 300 11.86 -26.06 -14.52
C LYS A 300 11.72 -25.23 -15.79
N SER A 301 11.78 -23.91 -15.63
CA SER A 301 11.72 -22.93 -16.73
C SER A 301 12.24 -21.58 -16.30
N SER A 302 12.54 -20.74 -17.28
CA SER A 302 12.94 -19.34 -17.04
C SER A 302 12.17 -18.37 -17.95
N VAL A 303 11.94 -17.13 -17.45
CA VAL A 303 11.32 -16.04 -18.21
C VAL A 303 12.18 -14.80 -18.10
N PHE A 304 12.72 -14.34 -19.21
CA PHE A 304 13.50 -13.10 -19.28
C PHE A 304 12.58 -11.88 -19.40
N LEU A 305 12.69 -10.95 -18.47
CA LEU A 305 11.90 -9.71 -18.42
C LEU A 305 12.76 -8.43 -18.55
N GLY A 306 13.89 -8.53 -19.20
CA GLY A 306 14.83 -7.43 -19.41
C GLY A 306 15.78 -7.24 -18.23
N ILE A 307 15.37 -6.46 -17.19
CA ILE A 307 16.20 -6.21 -16.00
C ILE A 307 16.35 -7.46 -15.13
N THR A 308 15.32 -8.29 -15.08
CA THR A 308 15.28 -9.51 -14.25
C THR A 308 14.97 -10.73 -15.08
N THR A 309 15.50 -11.88 -14.65
CA THR A 309 15.10 -13.21 -15.12
C THR A 309 14.41 -13.92 -13.96
N HIS A 310 13.22 -14.45 -14.23
CA HIS A 310 12.42 -15.23 -13.31
C HIS A 310 12.64 -16.71 -13.58
N TYR A 311 13.14 -17.43 -12.59
CA TYR A 311 13.32 -18.88 -12.64
C TYR A 311 12.23 -19.56 -11.83
N PHE A 312 11.50 -20.48 -12.45
CA PHE A 312 10.61 -21.39 -11.76
C PHE A 312 11.36 -22.67 -11.48
N VAL A 313 11.49 -23.01 -10.20
CA VAL A 313 12.31 -24.14 -9.77
C VAL A 313 11.49 -25.11 -8.94
N THR A 314 11.81 -26.40 -9.05
CA THR A 314 11.18 -27.47 -8.26
C THR A 314 12.16 -27.91 -7.17
N LEU A 315 11.71 -27.90 -5.92
CA LEU A 315 12.44 -28.36 -4.76
C LEU A 315 12.38 -29.90 -4.66
N ALA A 316 13.17 -30.50 -3.76
CA ALA A 316 13.27 -31.96 -3.59
C ALA A 316 11.93 -32.60 -3.17
N ASP A 317 11.06 -31.89 -2.46
CA ASP A 317 9.72 -32.33 -2.06
C ASP A 317 8.64 -32.16 -3.14
N GLY A 318 9.02 -31.63 -4.32
CA GLY A 318 8.14 -31.37 -5.44
C GLY A 318 7.45 -30.00 -5.39
N GLN A 319 7.69 -29.18 -4.36
CA GLN A 319 7.15 -27.82 -4.31
C GLN A 319 7.79 -26.94 -5.39
N GLU A 320 6.98 -26.19 -6.13
CA GLU A 320 7.45 -25.18 -7.08
C GLU A 320 7.56 -23.83 -6.40
N ILE A 321 8.68 -23.13 -6.63
CA ILE A 321 8.93 -21.76 -6.15
C ILE A 321 9.49 -20.90 -7.27
N GLU A 322 9.37 -19.59 -7.11
CA GLU A 322 9.89 -18.59 -8.03
C GLU A 322 11.16 -17.94 -7.43
N VAL A 323 12.18 -17.79 -8.25
CA VAL A 323 13.44 -17.10 -7.92
C VAL A 323 13.67 -15.99 -8.93
N ILE A 324 13.89 -14.77 -8.47
CA ILE A 324 14.13 -13.60 -9.33
C ILE A 324 15.59 -13.19 -9.17
N GLN A 325 16.31 -13.14 -10.29
CA GLN A 325 17.69 -12.64 -10.33
C GLN A 325 17.79 -11.47 -11.30
N ASN A 326 18.75 -10.57 -11.08
CA ASN A 326 19.14 -9.61 -12.11
C ASN A 326 19.61 -10.38 -13.33
N SER A 327 19.13 -9.98 -14.52
CA SER A 327 19.49 -10.65 -15.76
C SER A 327 21.00 -10.50 -16.02
N ASP A 328 21.68 -11.61 -16.28
CA ASP A 328 23.04 -11.62 -16.80
C ASP A 328 23.02 -11.39 -18.32
N ILE A 329 24.10 -10.78 -18.81
CA ILE A 329 24.23 -10.50 -20.26
C ILE A 329 24.55 -11.80 -21.03
N TRP A 330 25.14 -12.77 -20.35
CA TRP A 330 25.74 -13.91 -21.03
C TRP A 330 24.98 -15.23 -20.85
N ASP A 331 24.39 -15.50 -19.69
CA ASP A 331 23.87 -16.83 -19.38
C ASP A 331 22.50 -16.84 -18.68
N ILE A 332 21.55 -17.53 -19.28
CA ILE A 332 20.34 -17.98 -18.60
C ILE A 332 20.56 -19.44 -18.19
N ILE A 333 20.30 -19.75 -16.93
CA ILE A 333 20.41 -21.12 -16.42
C ILE A 333 19.40 -22.01 -17.18
N PRO A 334 19.86 -23.08 -17.86
CA PRO A 334 18.98 -23.88 -18.68
C PRO A 334 17.98 -24.72 -17.88
N ASP A 335 16.87 -25.05 -18.52
CA ASP A 335 15.87 -25.96 -17.97
C ASP A 335 16.51 -27.33 -17.66
N GLY A 336 16.14 -27.93 -16.54
CA GLY A 336 16.70 -29.19 -16.04
C GLY A 336 18.01 -29.02 -15.26
N ALA A 337 18.59 -27.84 -15.20
CA ALA A 337 19.80 -27.60 -14.43
C ALA A 337 19.55 -27.82 -12.95
N LYS A 338 20.47 -28.58 -12.28
CA LYS A 338 20.47 -28.74 -10.83
C LYS A 338 21.21 -27.58 -10.20
N ILE A 339 20.59 -26.96 -9.21
CA ILE A 339 21.09 -25.80 -8.48
C ILE A 339 20.91 -26.00 -6.98
N ARG A 340 21.48 -25.09 -6.20
CA ARG A 340 21.16 -24.95 -4.78
C ARG A 340 20.76 -23.52 -4.48
N LEU A 341 19.79 -23.37 -3.58
CA LEU A 341 19.24 -22.08 -3.17
C LEU A 341 19.66 -21.77 -1.74
N SER A 342 20.27 -20.63 -1.53
CA SER A 342 20.53 -20.10 -0.19
C SER A 342 19.82 -18.78 0.03
N VAL A 343 19.59 -18.43 1.29
CA VAL A 343 18.94 -17.18 1.70
C VAL A 343 19.70 -16.61 2.90
N GLN A 344 19.88 -15.29 2.91
CA GLN A 344 20.45 -14.63 4.08
C GLN A 344 19.43 -14.66 5.25
N PRO A 345 19.83 -15.08 6.48
CA PRO A 345 18.90 -15.23 7.60
C PRO A 345 18.09 -13.96 7.92
N GLN A 346 18.68 -12.78 7.75
CA GLN A 346 18.02 -11.50 7.98
C GLN A 346 16.95 -11.15 6.94
N LYS A 347 16.85 -11.87 5.83
CA LYS A 347 15.89 -11.66 4.74
C LYS A 347 14.67 -12.59 4.84
N ILE A 348 14.69 -13.54 5.74
CA ILE A 348 13.63 -14.51 5.98
C ILE A 348 12.59 -13.91 6.92
N ASN A 349 11.31 -14.20 6.66
CA ASN A 349 10.22 -14.04 7.62
C ASN A 349 9.70 -15.43 8.03
N ILE A 350 9.40 -15.59 9.31
CA ILE A 350 8.99 -16.86 9.90
C ILE A 350 7.66 -16.65 10.61
N TYR A 351 6.69 -17.47 10.27
CA TYR A 351 5.35 -17.41 10.85
C TYR A 351 5.03 -18.65 11.65
N THR A 352 4.12 -18.48 12.62
CA THR A 352 3.43 -19.61 13.24
C THR A 352 2.80 -20.51 12.17
N GLU A 353 2.52 -21.76 12.48
CA GLU A 353 1.94 -22.73 11.54
C GLU A 353 0.60 -22.25 10.96
N ASP A 354 -0.21 -21.54 11.75
CA ASP A 354 -1.45 -20.90 11.31
C ASP A 354 -1.25 -19.63 10.45
N GLY A 355 -0.02 -19.09 10.42
CA GLY A 355 0.34 -17.90 9.65
C GLY A 355 -0.05 -16.56 10.28
N ASN A 356 -0.58 -16.56 11.50
CA ASN A 356 -1.15 -15.37 12.11
C ASN A 356 -0.12 -14.42 12.74
N LYS A 357 1.06 -14.92 13.12
CA LYS A 357 2.09 -14.12 13.81
C LYS A 357 3.46 -14.33 13.15
N ASN A 358 4.16 -13.21 12.86
CA ASN A 358 5.57 -13.23 12.49
C ASN A 358 6.43 -13.43 13.75
N LEU A 359 7.30 -14.42 13.73
CA LEU A 359 8.16 -14.80 14.86
C LEU A 359 9.53 -14.09 14.82
N VAL A 360 9.84 -13.37 13.75
CA VAL A 360 11.10 -12.60 13.62
C VAL A 360 10.98 -11.29 14.41
N VAL A 361 11.88 -11.10 15.38
CA VAL A 361 11.94 -9.89 16.20
C VAL A 361 12.59 -8.75 15.40
N ARG A 362 11.97 -7.56 15.41
CA ARG A 362 12.47 -6.37 14.72
C ARG A 362 13.65 -5.73 15.47
N ARG A 363 14.50 -5.00 14.74
CA ARG A 363 15.66 -4.30 15.34
C ARG A 363 15.30 -3.22 16.36
N ASP A 364 14.15 -2.58 16.16
CA ASP A 364 13.61 -1.52 17.00
C ASP A 364 12.86 -2.03 18.24
N GLN A 365 12.77 -3.35 18.41
CA GLN A 365 12.12 -4.03 19.53
C GLN A 365 13.10 -4.80 20.43
N VAL A 366 14.40 -4.67 20.17
CA VAL A 366 15.49 -5.29 20.95
C VAL A 366 16.17 -4.25 21.84
#